data_3fa48cd54f8774f19c199837150470c0
#
_entry.id   3fa48cd54f8774f19c199837150470c0
#
_cell.length_a   1.000
_cell.length_b   1.000
_cell.length_c   1.000
_cell.angle_alpha   90.00
_cell.angle_beta   90.00
_cell.angle_gamma   90.00
#
_symmetry.space_group_name_H-M   'P 1'
#
loop_
_entity.id
_entity.type
_entity.pdbx_description
1 polymer ?
#
loop_
_entity_poly.entity_id
_entity_poly.type
_entity_poly.pdbx_seq_one_letter_code
_entity_poly.pdbx_strand_id
1 'polypeptide(L)'
;MQSKKELVELLNSSQCSCVVANEHTTLTFHERGVKDLHRLLGDKSQPLNGAFIADKVVGKGAAALMIAGGASWIYARVISQAALTLFSNSNIEVEYEEIVPNIINRSGTDICPVEKLCLKCSSIEECITAINSFLECVK
;
A
#
# COMPACT_ATOMS: atom_id res chain seq x y z
N MET A 1 -3.31 -5.29 -19.65
CA MET A 1 -2.68 -4.85 -18.38
C MET A 1 -1.20 -4.59 -18.61
N GLN A 2 -0.66 -3.53 -18.03
CA GLN A 2 0.76 -3.23 -18.14
C GLN A 2 1.60 -4.28 -17.40
N SER A 3 2.81 -4.52 -17.91
CA SER A 3 3.73 -5.49 -17.30
C SER A 3 4.28 -4.94 -15.97
N LYS A 4 4.78 -5.86 -15.16
CA LYS A 4 5.43 -5.51 -13.87
C LYS A 4 6.57 -4.52 -14.09
N LYS A 5 7.40 -4.77 -15.11
CA LYS A 5 8.53 -3.90 -15.43
C LYS A 5 8.07 -2.49 -15.81
N GLU A 6 7.02 -2.38 -16.61
CA GLU A 6 6.46 -1.09 -17.02
C GLU A 6 5.94 -0.31 -15.82
N LEU A 7 5.33 -0.98 -14.85
CA LEU A 7 4.82 -0.33 -13.65
C LEU A 7 5.95 0.23 -12.79
N VAL A 8 7.03 -0.53 -12.62
CA VAL A 8 8.19 -0.07 -11.86
C VAL A 8 8.84 1.12 -12.56
N GLU A 9 8.98 1.05 -13.87
CA GLU A 9 9.52 2.17 -14.65
C GLU A 9 8.65 3.42 -14.52
N LEU A 10 7.34 3.27 -14.58
CA LEU A 10 6.41 4.37 -14.43
C LEU A 10 6.53 5.00 -13.04
N LEU A 11 6.60 4.19 -12.00
CA LEU A 11 6.78 4.66 -10.64
C LEU A 11 8.09 5.46 -10.48
N ASN A 12 9.17 4.99 -11.08
CA ASN A 12 10.48 5.59 -10.93
C ASN A 12 10.70 6.82 -11.83
N SER A 13 10.05 6.86 -12.99
CA SER A 13 10.25 7.94 -13.97
C SER A 13 9.32 9.12 -13.77
N SER A 14 8.17 8.92 -13.13
CA SER A 14 7.23 10.00 -12.88
C SER A 14 7.23 10.35 -11.38
N GLN A 15 6.54 11.46 -11.04
CA GLN A 15 6.49 11.93 -9.66
C GLN A 15 5.35 11.30 -8.86
N CYS A 16 4.77 10.23 -9.35
CA CYS A 16 3.70 9.54 -8.64
C CYS A 16 4.24 8.76 -7.44
N SER A 17 3.39 8.57 -6.45
CA SER A 17 3.72 7.80 -5.25
C SER A 17 3.30 6.35 -5.37
N CYS A 18 2.28 6.06 -6.17
CA CYS A 18 1.70 4.73 -6.30
C CYS A 18 1.07 4.56 -7.68
N VAL A 19 1.21 3.37 -8.23
CA VAL A 19 0.59 3.00 -9.51
C VAL A 19 -0.18 1.69 -9.29
N VAL A 20 -1.44 1.69 -9.69
CA VAL A 20 -2.30 0.50 -9.62
C VAL A 20 -2.74 0.13 -11.03
N ALA A 21 -2.41 -1.07 -11.48
CA ALA A 21 -2.81 -1.55 -12.80
C ALA A 21 -3.68 -2.80 -12.68
N ASN A 22 -4.81 -2.78 -13.35
CA ASN A 22 -5.68 -3.94 -13.49
C ASN A 22 -5.97 -4.18 -14.97
N GLU A 23 -6.81 -5.16 -15.29
CA GLU A 23 -7.11 -5.52 -16.68
C GLU A 23 -7.72 -4.39 -17.50
N HIS A 24 -8.34 -3.43 -16.85
CA HIS A 24 -9.11 -2.37 -17.51
C HIS A 24 -8.36 -1.04 -17.56
N THR A 25 -7.52 -0.75 -16.59
CA THR A 25 -6.93 0.59 -16.48
C THR A 25 -5.65 0.58 -15.65
N THR A 26 -4.90 1.67 -15.77
CA THR A 26 -3.75 1.97 -14.93
C THR A 26 -4.02 3.30 -14.25
N LEU A 27 -3.98 3.30 -12.91
CA LEU A 27 -4.22 4.48 -12.08
C LEU A 27 -2.92 4.94 -11.46
N THR A 28 -2.67 6.24 -11.47
CA THR A 28 -1.49 6.84 -10.83
C THR A 28 -1.94 7.79 -9.75
N PHE A 29 -1.21 7.78 -8.62
CA PHE A 29 -1.51 8.62 -7.47
C PHE A 29 -0.27 9.39 -7.06
N HIS A 30 -0.46 10.58 -6.51
CA HIS A 30 0.63 11.50 -6.19
C HIS A 30 0.70 11.85 -4.71
N GLU A 31 -0.27 11.46 -3.91
CA GLU A 31 -0.30 11.73 -2.49
C GLU A 31 0.39 10.61 -1.70
N ARG A 32 0.97 10.98 -0.58
CA ARG A 32 1.58 10.03 0.34
C ARG A 32 0.52 9.52 1.31
N GLY A 33 0.63 8.23 1.71
CA GLY A 33 -0.23 7.64 2.71
C GLY A 33 -1.20 6.63 2.12
N VAL A 34 -2.20 6.24 2.90
CA VAL A 34 -3.11 5.14 2.56
C VAL A 34 -4.46 5.61 2.01
N LYS A 35 -4.67 6.91 1.91
CA LYS A 35 -5.96 7.48 1.54
C LYS A 35 -6.49 6.96 0.21
N ASP A 36 -5.63 6.92 -0.80
CA ASP A 36 -6.02 6.47 -2.13
C ASP A 36 -6.35 4.98 -2.15
N LEU A 37 -5.53 4.15 -1.49
CA LEU A 37 -5.79 2.72 -1.39
C LEU A 37 -7.08 2.44 -0.63
N HIS A 38 -7.34 3.19 0.43
CA HIS A 38 -8.56 3.07 1.21
C HIS A 38 -9.79 3.38 0.37
N ARG A 39 -9.71 4.44 -0.44
CA ARG A 39 -10.79 4.82 -1.36
C ARG A 39 -11.04 3.72 -2.39
N LEU A 40 -9.96 3.17 -2.97
CA LEU A 40 -10.08 2.09 -3.97
C LEU A 40 -10.66 0.82 -3.38
N LEU A 41 -10.34 0.52 -2.12
CA LEU A 41 -10.91 -0.65 -1.45
C LEU A 41 -12.43 -0.56 -1.34
N GLY A 42 -12.96 0.66 -1.13
CA GLY A 42 -14.40 0.89 -1.05
C GLY A 42 -15.10 1.04 -2.39
N ASP A 43 -14.35 1.03 -3.49
CA ASP A 43 -14.91 1.21 -4.84
C ASP A 43 -15.60 -0.09 -5.28
N LYS A 44 -16.84 0.03 -5.78
CA LYS A 44 -17.64 -1.12 -6.22
C LYS A 44 -17.02 -1.87 -7.39
N SER A 45 -16.21 -1.20 -8.22
CA SER A 45 -15.53 -1.84 -9.35
C SER A 45 -14.36 -2.72 -8.92
N GLN A 46 -13.98 -2.66 -7.64
CA GLN A 46 -12.90 -3.44 -7.04
C GLN A 46 -11.59 -3.34 -7.84
N PRO A 47 -11.06 -2.11 -8.01
CA PRO A 47 -9.86 -1.91 -8.83
C PRO A 47 -8.60 -2.57 -8.30
N LEU A 48 -8.57 -2.94 -7.03
CA LEU A 48 -7.41 -3.64 -6.43
C LEU A 48 -7.43 -5.15 -6.69
N ASN A 49 -8.58 -5.71 -7.03
CA ASN A 49 -8.71 -7.16 -7.19
C ASN A 49 -7.88 -7.66 -8.38
N GLY A 50 -6.94 -8.54 -8.12
CA GLY A 50 -6.03 -9.07 -9.13
C GLY A 50 -5.00 -8.05 -9.64
N ALA A 51 -4.96 -6.86 -9.06
CA ALA A 51 -4.13 -5.77 -9.55
C ALA A 51 -2.64 -5.99 -9.29
N PHE A 52 -1.81 -5.36 -10.13
CA PHE A 52 -0.40 -5.16 -9.87
C PHE A 52 -0.26 -3.75 -9.29
N ILE A 53 0.45 -3.62 -8.17
CA ILE A 53 0.63 -2.33 -7.50
C ILE A 53 2.13 -2.05 -7.33
N ALA A 54 2.57 -0.88 -7.77
CA ALA A 54 3.92 -0.40 -7.51
C ALA A 54 3.81 0.85 -6.63
N ASP A 55 4.50 0.85 -5.50
CA ASP A 55 4.38 1.91 -4.49
C ASP A 55 5.77 2.30 -3.99
N LYS A 56 5.97 3.57 -3.72
CA LYS A 56 7.25 4.05 -3.20
C LYS A 56 7.47 3.65 -1.74
N VAL A 57 6.42 3.64 -0.94
CA VAL A 57 6.52 3.37 0.49
C VAL A 57 5.34 2.51 0.94
N VAL A 58 5.63 1.31 1.45
CA VAL A 58 4.59 0.39 1.90
C VAL A 58 4.79 0.05 3.37
N GLY A 59 3.89 0.57 4.21
CA GLY A 59 3.82 0.21 5.61
C GLY A 59 2.74 -0.84 5.84
N LYS A 60 2.55 -1.21 7.12
CA LYS A 60 1.59 -2.25 7.49
C LYS A 60 0.16 -1.89 7.09
N GLY A 61 -0.22 -0.60 7.19
CA GLY A 61 -1.55 -0.15 6.80
C GLY A 61 -1.81 -0.33 5.31
N ALA A 62 -0.86 0.11 4.47
CA ALA A 62 -0.97 -0.07 3.03
C ALA A 62 -1.04 -1.56 2.67
N ALA A 63 -0.21 -2.38 3.30
CA ALA A 63 -0.20 -3.82 3.08
C ALA A 63 -1.56 -4.44 3.39
N ALA A 64 -2.17 -4.06 4.51
CA ALA A 64 -3.50 -4.56 4.89
C ALA A 64 -4.55 -4.23 3.83
N LEU A 65 -4.53 -2.98 3.32
CA LEU A 65 -5.47 -2.56 2.28
C LEU A 65 -5.25 -3.31 0.97
N MET A 66 -4.00 -3.52 0.58
CA MET A 66 -3.66 -4.25 -0.64
C MET A 66 -4.11 -5.71 -0.56
N ILE A 67 -3.90 -6.35 0.58
CA ILE A 67 -4.31 -7.74 0.81
C ILE A 67 -5.84 -7.84 0.80
N ALA A 68 -6.51 -6.95 1.53
CA ALA A 68 -7.98 -6.94 1.59
C ALA A 68 -8.59 -6.71 0.20
N GLY A 69 -7.93 -5.90 -0.62
CA GLY A 69 -8.39 -5.61 -1.98
C GLY A 69 -8.17 -6.76 -2.97
N GLY A 70 -7.35 -7.73 -2.62
CA GLY A 70 -7.09 -8.88 -3.48
C GLY A 70 -6.03 -8.67 -4.54
N ALA A 71 -5.07 -7.78 -4.32
CA ALA A 71 -3.97 -7.56 -5.25
C ALA A 71 -3.18 -8.86 -5.47
N SER A 72 -2.56 -9.00 -6.64
CA SER A 72 -1.82 -10.21 -6.99
C SER A 72 -0.29 -10.03 -6.91
N TRP A 73 0.20 -8.81 -7.12
CA TRP A 73 1.63 -8.54 -7.10
C TRP A 73 1.88 -7.11 -6.60
N ILE A 74 2.89 -6.98 -5.75
CA ILE A 74 3.28 -5.70 -5.17
C ILE A 74 4.77 -5.47 -5.39
N TYR A 75 5.11 -4.26 -5.83
CA TYR A 75 6.48 -3.76 -5.80
C TYR A 75 6.53 -2.58 -4.83
N ALA A 76 7.50 -2.59 -3.92
CA ALA A 76 7.73 -1.49 -2.99
C ALA A 76 9.17 -1.00 -3.11
N ARG A 77 9.36 0.31 -3.28
CA ARG A 77 10.70 0.85 -3.22
C ARG A 77 11.24 0.73 -1.79
N VAL A 78 10.40 1.04 -0.81
CA VAL A 78 10.70 0.88 0.61
C VAL A 78 9.54 0.16 1.28
N ILE A 79 9.82 -0.88 2.04
CA ILE A 79 8.80 -1.65 2.76
C ILE A 79 9.19 -1.79 4.22
N SER A 80 8.22 -1.69 5.13
CA SER A 80 8.51 -1.93 6.54
C SER A 80 8.51 -3.42 6.85
N GLN A 81 9.23 -3.79 7.92
CA GLN A 81 9.28 -5.17 8.40
C GLN A 81 7.87 -5.72 8.68
N ALA A 82 7.03 -4.91 9.32
CA ALA A 82 5.66 -5.31 9.64
C ALA A 82 4.83 -5.57 8.38
N ALA A 83 4.99 -4.75 7.35
CA ALA A 83 4.30 -4.93 6.07
C ALA A 83 4.75 -6.23 5.40
N LEU A 84 6.05 -6.48 5.36
CA LEU A 84 6.57 -7.70 4.75
C LEU A 84 6.07 -8.96 5.47
N THR A 85 6.03 -8.93 6.79
CA THR A 85 5.49 -10.03 7.60
C THR A 85 4.02 -10.28 7.25
N LEU A 86 3.24 -9.21 7.10
CA LEU A 86 1.83 -9.34 6.75
C LEU A 86 1.65 -9.97 5.37
N PHE A 87 2.44 -9.54 4.37
CA PHE A 87 2.41 -10.12 3.04
C PHE A 87 2.83 -11.59 3.03
N SER A 88 3.78 -11.99 3.90
CA SER A 88 4.26 -13.37 3.94
C SER A 88 3.17 -14.37 4.35
N ASN A 89 2.12 -13.88 5.00
CA ASN A 89 0.96 -14.69 5.37
C ASN A 89 -0.17 -14.61 4.34
N SER A 90 0.08 -13.96 3.20
CA SER A 90 -0.87 -13.81 2.11
C SER A 90 -0.40 -14.56 0.87
N ASN A 91 -1.22 -14.58 -0.18
CA ASN A 91 -0.85 -15.19 -1.45
C ASN A 91 -0.26 -14.17 -2.43
N ILE A 92 0.00 -12.96 -1.98
CA ILE A 92 0.52 -11.89 -2.83
C ILE A 92 2.02 -12.05 -3.04
N GLU A 93 2.46 -11.96 -4.29
CA GLU A 93 3.87 -11.94 -4.63
C GLU A 93 4.42 -10.53 -4.38
N VAL A 94 5.52 -10.44 -3.66
CA VAL A 94 6.10 -9.15 -3.24
C VAL A 94 7.55 -9.03 -3.71
N GLU A 95 7.86 -7.87 -4.32
CA GLU A 95 9.24 -7.50 -4.65
C GLU A 95 9.50 -6.14 -4.02
N TYR A 96 10.71 -5.93 -3.49
CA TYR A 96 11.08 -4.66 -2.87
C TYR A 96 12.55 -4.37 -3.04
N GLU A 97 12.93 -3.10 -2.90
CA GLU A 97 14.33 -2.70 -2.98
C GLU A 97 14.97 -2.48 -1.63
N GLU A 98 14.23 -1.89 -0.70
CA GLU A 98 14.76 -1.60 0.63
C GLU A 98 13.75 -2.00 1.71
N ILE A 99 14.23 -2.70 2.74
CA ILE A 99 13.42 -3.03 3.92
C ILE A 99 13.87 -2.16 5.09
N VAL A 100 12.91 -1.62 5.83
CA VAL A 100 13.18 -0.77 6.99
C VAL A 100 12.40 -1.29 8.21
N PRO A 101 12.86 -1.00 9.45
CA PRO A 101 12.12 -1.44 10.64
C PRO A 101 10.71 -0.84 10.69
N ASN A 102 10.58 0.44 10.37
CA ASN A 102 9.30 1.15 10.38
C ASN A 102 9.30 2.24 9.33
N ILE A 103 8.11 2.56 8.81
CA ILE A 103 7.94 3.72 7.94
C ILE A 103 7.95 4.98 8.82
N ILE A 104 8.75 5.96 8.40
CA ILE A 104 8.93 7.21 9.13
C ILE A 104 8.04 8.28 8.51
N ASN A 105 7.53 9.21 9.34
CA ASN A 105 6.68 10.30 8.87
C ASN A 105 7.47 11.28 7.99
N ARG A 106 6.76 12.23 7.38
CA ARG A 106 7.37 13.19 6.43
C ARG A 106 8.45 14.05 7.07
N SER A 107 8.28 14.41 8.34
CA SER A 107 9.26 15.26 9.04
C SER A 107 10.49 14.50 9.51
N GLY A 108 10.48 13.17 9.43
CA GLY A 108 11.60 12.35 9.87
C GLY A 108 11.76 12.26 11.38
N THR A 109 10.72 12.62 12.14
CA THR A 109 10.79 12.73 13.60
C THR A 109 10.19 11.54 14.34
N ASP A 110 9.34 10.75 13.70
CA ASP A 110 8.66 9.62 14.35
C ASP A 110 8.15 8.63 13.31
N ILE A 111 7.65 7.50 13.76
CA ILE A 111 7.00 6.50 12.93
C ILE A 111 5.74 7.11 12.30
N CYS A 112 5.48 6.78 11.03
CA CYS A 112 4.27 7.20 10.33
C CYS A 112 3.04 6.89 11.20
N PRO A 113 2.11 7.85 11.36
CA PRO A 113 0.92 7.64 12.22
C PRO A 113 0.12 6.39 11.87
N VAL A 114 -0.08 6.10 10.59
CA VAL A 114 -0.82 4.91 10.15
C VAL A 114 -0.05 3.65 10.49
N GLU A 115 1.26 3.62 10.30
CA GLU A 115 2.07 2.46 10.67
C GLU A 115 2.04 2.23 12.18
N LYS A 116 2.21 3.30 12.96
CA LYS A 116 2.15 3.22 14.44
C LYS A 116 0.83 2.62 14.89
N LEU A 117 -0.26 3.07 14.29
CA LEU A 117 -1.60 2.59 14.60
C LEU A 117 -1.75 1.10 14.28
N CYS A 118 -1.29 0.68 13.11
CA CYS A 118 -1.43 -0.69 12.65
C CYS A 118 -0.47 -1.67 13.33
N LEU A 119 0.63 -1.20 13.92
CA LEU A 119 1.55 -2.06 14.66
C LEU A 119 0.87 -2.77 15.82
N LYS A 120 -0.16 -2.16 16.39
CA LYS A 120 -0.93 -2.72 17.51
C LYS A 120 -1.99 -3.71 17.07
N CYS A 121 -2.26 -3.79 15.77
CA CYS A 121 -3.31 -4.64 15.23
C CYS A 121 -2.79 -6.05 14.97
N SER A 122 -3.59 -7.05 15.27
CA SER A 122 -3.22 -8.45 15.09
C SER A 122 -3.83 -9.08 13.84
N SER A 123 -4.72 -8.38 13.14
CA SER A 123 -5.35 -8.88 11.91
C SER A 123 -5.48 -7.77 10.87
N ILE A 124 -5.71 -8.18 9.62
CA ILE A 124 -5.97 -7.24 8.52
C ILE A 124 -7.23 -6.43 8.81
N GLU A 125 -8.27 -7.07 9.33
CA GLU A 125 -9.54 -6.41 9.67
C GLU A 125 -9.36 -5.34 10.73
N GLU A 126 -8.56 -5.62 11.75
CA GLU A 126 -8.24 -4.61 12.77
C GLU A 126 -7.51 -3.42 12.19
N CYS A 127 -6.56 -3.66 11.28
CA CYS A 127 -5.84 -2.59 10.60
C CYS A 127 -6.80 -1.71 9.79
N ILE A 128 -7.72 -2.32 9.06
CA ILE A 128 -8.68 -1.58 8.24
C ILE A 128 -9.61 -0.75 9.12
N THR A 129 -10.11 -1.31 10.22
CA THR A 129 -10.94 -0.59 11.19
C THR A 129 -10.19 0.62 11.75
N ALA A 130 -8.92 0.43 12.12
CA ALA A 130 -8.09 1.51 12.66
C ALA A 130 -7.87 2.61 11.60
N ILE A 131 -7.62 2.23 10.35
CA ILE A 131 -7.45 3.18 9.26
C ILE A 131 -8.73 3.95 8.99
N ASN A 132 -9.88 3.28 9.00
CA ASN A 132 -11.18 3.94 8.84
C ASN A 132 -11.37 5.04 9.88
N SER A 133 -11.12 4.72 11.14
CA SER A 133 -11.25 5.69 12.23
C SER A 133 -10.27 6.84 12.09
N PHE A 134 -9.03 6.55 11.73
CA PHE A 134 -8.00 7.56 11.52
C PHE A 134 -8.39 8.53 10.41
N LEU A 135 -8.84 8.02 9.28
CA LEU A 135 -9.20 8.87 8.13
C LEU A 135 -10.44 9.73 8.42
N GLU A 136 -11.37 9.24 9.24
CA GLU A 136 -12.51 10.05 9.67
C GLU A 136 -12.08 11.22 10.57
N CYS A 137 -11.09 11.00 11.41
CA CYS A 137 -10.60 12.03 12.33
C CYS A 137 -9.81 13.14 11.63
N VAL A 138 -9.19 12.86 10.47
CA VAL A 138 -8.33 13.83 9.77
C VAL A 138 -9.00 14.50 8.57
N LYS A 139 -10.28 14.30 8.39
CA LYS A 139 -11.04 14.95 7.30
C LYS A 139 -11.08 16.46 7.47
#